data_09e6ab545bd5a84844f812a9293c8339
#
_entry.id   09e6ab545bd5a84844f812a9293c8339
#
_cell.length_a   1.000
_cell.length_b   1.000
_cell.length_c   1.000
_cell.angle_alpha   90.00
_cell.angle_beta   90.00
_cell.angle_gamma   90.00
#
_symmetry.space_group_name_H-M   'P 1'
#
loop_
_entity.id
_entity.type
_entity.pdbx_description
1 polymer ?
#
loop_
_entity_poly.entity_id
_entity_poly.type
_entity_poly.pdbx_seq_one_letter_code
_entity_poly.pdbx_strand_id
1 'polypeptide(L)'
;MKLLITGGAGFLGARLARELLAKGSLDGQTIEQMVLADQFPAPADLAADPRVEVLTGPLLDQCAGFVARKFDGVFHLASAVSGECEADFDLGMRSNLDSTRALLEALRAAGNKPRVLFSSSVAVYGPDPAHPLPDVVTDDTFTTP
;
A
#
# COMPACT_ATOMS: atom_id res chain seq x y z
N MET A 1 14.73 1.91 -11.04
CA MET A 1 13.41 2.40 -10.59
C MET A 1 13.34 2.45 -9.07
N LYS A 2 12.52 3.35 -8.54
CA LYS A 2 12.29 3.56 -7.11
C LYS A 2 10.88 3.16 -6.71
N LEU A 3 10.75 2.24 -5.75
CA LEU A 3 9.47 1.70 -5.30
C LEU A 3 9.13 2.14 -3.87
N LEU A 4 7.83 2.29 -3.59
CA LEU A 4 7.28 2.42 -2.25
C LEU A 4 6.34 1.22 -1.98
N ILE A 5 6.50 0.58 -0.84
CA ILE A 5 5.56 -0.42 -0.32
C ILE A 5 5.08 0.08 1.05
N THR A 6 3.83 0.51 1.15
CA THR A 6 3.21 0.79 2.44
C THR A 6 2.65 -0.50 3.02
N GLY A 7 2.69 -0.67 4.34
CA GLY A 7 2.47 -1.99 4.94
C GLY A 7 3.65 -2.94 4.68
N GLY A 8 4.86 -2.38 4.50
CA GLY A 8 6.05 -3.10 4.07
C GLY A 8 6.61 -4.09 5.09
N ALA A 9 6.30 -3.94 6.38
CA ALA A 9 6.66 -4.90 7.43
C ALA A 9 5.61 -6.01 7.61
N GLY A 10 4.40 -5.82 7.07
CA GLY A 10 3.31 -6.79 7.13
C GLY A 10 3.55 -8.04 6.28
N PHE A 11 2.67 -9.04 6.43
CA PHE A 11 2.80 -10.34 5.75
C PHE A 11 2.95 -10.22 4.23
N LEU A 12 2.04 -9.49 3.57
CA LEU A 12 2.07 -9.32 2.11
C LEU A 12 3.21 -8.40 1.68
N GLY A 13 3.40 -7.27 2.36
CA GLY A 13 4.42 -6.28 2.01
C GLY A 13 5.82 -6.83 2.09
N ALA A 14 6.16 -7.52 3.19
CA ALA A 14 7.48 -8.12 3.36
C ALA A 14 7.74 -9.25 2.35
N ARG A 15 6.73 -10.07 2.04
CA ARG A 15 6.87 -11.10 1.01
C ARG A 15 7.06 -10.48 -0.37
N LEU A 16 6.26 -9.49 -0.75
CA LEU A 16 6.42 -8.77 -2.01
C LEU A 16 7.80 -8.14 -2.13
N ALA A 17 8.27 -7.49 -1.06
CA ALA A 17 9.61 -6.89 -1.03
C ALA A 17 10.71 -7.91 -1.32
N ARG A 18 10.67 -9.09 -0.67
CA ARG A 18 11.65 -10.17 -0.91
C ARG A 18 11.65 -10.65 -2.35
N GLU A 19 10.48 -10.91 -2.90
CA GLU A 19 10.35 -11.37 -4.30
C GLU A 19 10.88 -10.33 -5.30
N LEU A 20 10.56 -9.06 -5.10
CA LEU A 20 11.02 -7.96 -5.96
C LEU A 20 12.55 -7.76 -5.84
N LEU A 21 13.11 -7.83 -4.64
CA LEU A 21 14.55 -7.69 -4.41
C LEU A 21 15.33 -8.89 -4.98
N ALA A 22 14.79 -10.09 -4.84
CA ALA A 22 15.39 -11.31 -5.42
C ALA A 22 15.40 -11.26 -6.95
N LYS A 23 14.30 -10.78 -7.56
CA LYS A 23 14.19 -10.59 -9.01
C LYS A 23 15.06 -9.43 -9.51
N GLY A 24 15.28 -8.40 -8.70
CA GLY A 24 16.07 -7.20 -9.00
C GLY A 24 15.44 -6.25 -10.03
N SER A 25 14.29 -6.60 -10.60
CA SER A 25 13.63 -5.79 -11.62
C SER A 25 12.11 -5.94 -11.59
N LEU A 26 11.41 -4.92 -12.11
CA LEU A 26 9.97 -4.93 -12.32
C LEU A 26 9.69 -4.28 -13.69
N ASP A 27 8.88 -4.94 -14.53
CA ASP A 27 8.55 -4.47 -15.89
C ASP A 27 9.80 -4.10 -16.73
N GLY A 28 10.85 -4.92 -16.64
CA GLY A 28 12.11 -4.70 -17.35
C GLY A 28 13.02 -3.60 -16.78
N GLN A 29 12.61 -2.89 -15.72
CA GLN A 29 13.39 -1.84 -15.09
C GLN A 29 14.07 -2.33 -13.81
N THR A 30 15.35 -2.06 -13.65
CA THR A 30 16.12 -2.40 -12.43
C THR A 30 15.59 -1.67 -11.20
N ILE A 31 15.41 -2.39 -10.10
CA ILE A 31 15.03 -1.81 -8.81
C ILE A 31 16.29 -1.28 -8.11
N GLU A 32 16.42 0.02 -8.07
CA GLU A 32 17.56 0.73 -7.47
C GLU A 32 17.32 1.05 -6.00
N GLN A 33 16.06 1.37 -5.65
CA GLN A 33 15.66 1.69 -4.28
C GLN A 33 14.25 1.20 -4.00
N MET A 34 14.05 0.71 -2.78
CA MET A 34 12.75 0.33 -2.24
C MET A 34 12.57 0.96 -0.87
N VAL A 35 11.46 1.68 -0.69
CA VAL A 35 11.07 2.25 0.60
C VAL A 35 9.99 1.36 1.18
N LEU A 36 10.21 0.85 2.39
CA LEU A 36 9.23 0.10 3.18
C LEU A 36 8.69 1.02 4.28
N ALA A 37 7.44 1.42 4.16
CA ALA A 37 6.75 2.29 5.10
C ALA A 37 5.73 1.47 5.91
N ASP A 38 5.88 1.43 7.25
CA ASP A 38 4.99 0.65 8.13
C ASP A 38 4.98 1.24 9.54
N GLN A 39 3.96 0.93 10.35
CA GLN A 39 3.95 1.25 11.78
C GLN A 39 5.01 0.47 12.55
N PHE A 40 5.36 -0.72 12.07
CA PHE A 40 6.31 -1.64 12.69
C PHE A 40 7.64 -1.64 11.93
N PRO A 41 8.76 -1.99 12.60
CA PRO A 41 10.04 -2.14 11.93
C PRO A 41 10.00 -3.29 10.91
N ALA A 42 10.68 -3.11 9.79
CA ALA A 42 10.80 -4.15 8.79
C ALA A 42 11.60 -5.36 9.30
N PRO A 43 11.35 -6.57 8.77
CA PRO A 43 12.20 -7.75 9.04
C PRO A 43 13.68 -7.45 8.79
N ALA A 44 14.56 -8.01 9.63
CA ALA A 44 15.99 -7.73 9.62
C ALA A 44 16.66 -8.05 8.27
N ASP A 45 16.23 -9.10 7.59
CA ASP A 45 16.71 -9.47 6.26
C ASP A 45 16.42 -8.40 5.19
N LEU A 46 15.26 -7.76 5.26
CA LEU A 46 14.90 -6.66 4.37
C LEU A 46 15.64 -5.37 4.73
N ALA A 47 15.72 -5.06 6.02
CA ALA A 47 16.41 -3.86 6.50
C ALA A 47 17.92 -3.89 6.22
N ALA A 48 18.51 -5.09 6.04
CA ALA A 48 19.92 -5.26 5.71
C ALA A 48 20.24 -5.12 4.20
N ASP A 49 19.25 -5.14 3.31
CA ASP A 49 19.48 -4.95 1.87
C ASP A 49 19.83 -3.49 1.58
N PRO A 50 20.97 -3.20 0.91
CA PRO A 50 21.41 -1.83 0.67
C PRO A 50 20.47 -1.00 -0.21
N ARG A 51 19.55 -1.63 -0.92
CA ARG A 51 18.52 -0.96 -1.74
C ARG A 51 17.29 -0.57 -0.92
N VAL A 52 17.16 -1.05 0.33
CA VAL A 52 15.98 -0.85 1.17
C VAL A 52 16.19 0.30 2.15
N GLU A 53 15.24 1.20 2.18
CA GLU A 53 15.07 2.20 3.22
C GLU A 53 13.81 1.87 4.02
N VAL A 54 13.91 1.81 5.34
CA VAL A 54 12.78 1.53 6.24
C VAL A 54 12.31 2.83 6.89
N LEU A 55 11.01 3.09 6.79
CA LEU A 55 10.35 4.20 7.47
C LEU A 55 9.33 3.63 8.45
N THR A 56 9.62 3.77 9.75
CA THR A 56 8.76 3.26 10.81
C THR A 56 7.92 4.39 11.42
N GLY A 57 6.63 4.14 11.57
CA GLY A 57 5.64 5.06 12.14
C GLY A 57 4.35 5.12 11.33
N PRO A 58 3.35 5.90 11.80
CA PRO A 58 2.08 6.06 11.10
C PRO A 58 2.27 6.58 9.67
N LEU A 59 1.61 5.97 8.70
CA LEU A 59 1.74 6.34 7.28
C LEU A 59 1.37 7.81 7.04
N LEU A 60 0.34 8.29 7.72
CA LEU A 60 -0.13 9.68 7.61
C LEU A 60 0.99 10.69 7.86
N ASP A 61 1.82 10.44 8.87
CA ASP A 61 2.93 11.33 9.25
C ASP A 61 4.09 11.29 8.24
N GLN A 62 4.20 10.20 7.49
CA GLN A 62 5.26 9.99 6.50
C GLN A 62 4.94 10.63 5.14
N CYS A 63 3.64 10.81 4.81
CA CYS A 63 3.18 11.19 3.47
C CYS A 63 3.78 12.50 2.97
N ALA A 64 3.95 13.51 3.82
CA ALA A 64 4.55 14.78 3.43
C ALA A 64 5.98 14.62 2.86
N GLY A 65 6.75 13.67 3.41
CA GLY A 65 8.10 13.35 2.96
C GLY A 65 8.14 12.65 1.58
N PHE A 66 7.04 12.10 1.12
CA PHE A 66 6.99 11.38 -0.16
C PHE A 66 6.99 12.29 -1.39
N VAL A 67 6.59 13.56 -1.24
CA VAL A 67 6.56 14.54 -2.34
C VAL A 67 7.92 14.68 -3.03
N ALA A 68 9.02 14.73 -2.25
CA ALA A 68 10.37 14.88 -2.78
C ALA A 68 10.97 13.58 -3.34
N ARG A 69 10.35 12.43 -3.05
CA ARG A 69 10.95 11.11 -3.32
C ARG A 69 10.75 10.62 -4.75
N LYS A 70 9.71 11.06 -5.46
CA LYS A 70 9.42 10.75 -6.86
C LYS A 70 9.47 9.25 -7.17
N PHE A 71 8.61 8.47 -6.53
CA PHE A 71 8.50 7.02 -6.78
C PHE A 71 8.03 6.72 -8.19
N ASP A 72 8.53 5.64 -8.80
CA ASP A 72 8.08 5.12 -10.09
C ASP A 72 6.88 4.18 -9.92
N GLY A 73 6.86 3.42 -8.81
CA GLY A 73 5.78 2.51 -8.46
C GLY A 73 5.46 2.53 -6.97
N VAL A 74 4.19 2.36 -6.64
CA VAL A 74 3.68 2.33 -5.26
C VAL A 74 2.78 1.12 -5.09
N PHE A 75 3.07 0.29 -4.09
CA PHE A 75 2.19 -0.77 -3.60
C PHE A 75 1.60 -0.32 -2.27
N HIS A 76 0.35 0.11 -2.29
CA HIS A 76 -0.34 0.58 -1.10
C HIS A 76 -1.10 -0.57 -0.46
N LEU A 77 -0.46 -1.21 0.54
CA LEU A 77 -0.96 -2.40 1.27
C LEU A 77 -1.24 -2.10 2.75
N ALA A 78 -0.89 -0.90 3.23
CA ALA A 78 -1.15 -0.48 4.60
C ALA A 78 -2.64 -0.27 4.82
N SER A 79 -3.20 -0.95 5.80
CA SER A 79 -4.57 -0.72 6.27
C SER A 79 -4.75 -1.25 7.69
N ALA A 80 -5.62 -0.64 8.48
CA ALA A 80 -6.17 -1.24 9.68
C ALA A 80 -7.25 -2.24 9.29
N VAL A 81 -7.29 -3.42 9.94
CA VAL A 81 -8.26 -4.46 9.67
C VAL A 81 -9.60 -4.18 10.36
N SER A 82 -10.68 -4.82 9.88
CA SER A 82 -12.04 -4.56 10.36
C SER A 82 -12.19 -4.66 11.89
N GLY A 83 -11.57 -5.64 12.53
CA GLY A 83 -11.66 -5.78 13.99
C GLY A 83 -11.04 -4.62 14.76
N GLU A 84 -9.96 -4.03 14.25
CA GLU A 84 -9.36 -2.82 14.83
C GLU A 84 -10.25 -1.58 14.60
N CYS A 85 -10.81 -1.45 13.39
CA CYS A 85 -11.70 -0.33 13.04
C CYS A 85 -13.02 -0.37 13.80
N GLU A 86 -13.56 -1.56 14.09
CA GLU A 86 -14.75 -1.72 14.94
C GLU A 86 -14.48 -1.35 16.41
N ALA A 87 -13.28 -1.66 16.90
CA ALA A 87 -12.88 -1.32 18.25
C ALA A 87 -12.52 0.18 18.42
N ASP A 88 -11.95 0.79 17.37
CA ASP A 88 -11.55 2.21 17.32
C ASP A 88 -11.86 2.79 15.94
N PHE A 89 -13.02 3.44 15.83
CA PHE A 89 -13.47 4.08 14.59
C PHE A 89 -12.49 5.15 14.09
N ASP A 90 -11.94 5.97 15.00
CA ASP A 90 -11.02 7.04 14.64
C ASP A 90 -9.68 6.48 14.11
N LEU A 91 -9.23 5.34 14.65
CA LEU A 91 -8.09 4.61 14.10
C LEU A 91 -8.37 4.18 12.66
N GLY A 92 -9.55 3.60 12.41
CA GLY A 92 -9.97 3.17 11.09
C GLY A 92 -9.97 4.34 10.09
N MET A 93 -10.56 5.46 10.46
CA MET A 93 -10.59 6.67 9.62
C MET A 93 -9.19 7.19 9.31
N ARG A 94 -8.35 7.36 10.34
CA ARG A 94 -6.97 7.83 10.15
C ARG A 94 -6.13 6.88 9.29
N SER A 95 -6.22 5.58 9.57
CA SER A 95 -5.35 4.59 8.90
C SER A 95 -5.79 4.27 7.48
N ASN A 96 -7.10 4.20 7.22
CA ASN A 96 -7.61 3.73 5.93
C ASN A 96 -8.03 4.88 5.01
N LEU A 97 -8.64 5.94 5.53
CA LEU A 97 -9.11 7.06 4.71
C LEU A 97 -8.07 8.18 4.63
N ASP A 98 -7.69 8.76 5.78
CA ASP A 98 -6.83 9.94 5.78
C ASP A 98 -5.43 9.64 5.27
N SER A 99 -4.85 8.49 5.64
CA SER A 99 -3.54 8.06 5.16
C SER A 99 -3.53 7.79 3.67
N THR A 100 -4.57 7.12 3.14
CA THR A 100 -4.71 6.87 1.70
C THR A 100 -4.85 8.17 0.93
N ARG A 101 -5.69 9.09 1.42
CA ARG A 101 -5.85 10.41 0.82
C ARG A 101 -4.54 11.20 0.82
N ALA A 102 -3.86 11.28 1.97
CA ALA A 102 -2.60 12.00 2.10
C ALA A 102 -1.50 11.41 1.20
N LEU A 103 -1.42 10.07 1.08
CA LEU A 103 -0.52 9.40 0.15
C LEU A 103 -0.79 9.83 -1.29
N LEU A 104 -2.03 9.75 -1.75
CA LEU A 104 -2.40 10.11 -3.13
C LEU A 104 -2.16 11.60 -3.41
N GLU A 105 -2.43 12.48 -2.44
CA GLU A 105 -2.13 13.92 -2.55
C GLU A 105 -0.62 14.17 -2.64
N ALA A 106 0.20 13.48 -1.86
CA ALA A 106 1.66 13.58 -1.93
C ALA A 106 2.21 13.10 -3.29
N LEU A 107 1.72 11.96 -3.79
CA LEU A 107 2.10 11.44 -5.11
C LEU A 107 1.68 12.39 -6.24
N ARG A 108 0.51 13.00 -6.15
CA ARG A 108 0.05 14.03 -7.08
C ARG A 108 0.98 15.26 -7.05
N ALA A 109 1.33 15.72 -5.86
CA ALA A 109 2.21 16.87 -5.68
C ALA A 109 3.64 16.61 -6.20
N ALA A 110 4.13 15.36 -6.11
CA ALA A 110 5.43 14.96 -6.66
C ALA A 110 5.51 15.09 -8.20
N GLY A 111 4.38 15.01 -8.89
CA GLY A 111 4.25 15.32 -10.33
C GLY A 111 4.82 14.29 -11.30
N ASN A 112 5.43 13.20 -10.84
CA ASN A 112 6.08 12.19 -11.69
C ASN A 112 5.16 11.02 -12.10
N LYS A 113 3.88 11.04 -11.73
CA LYS A 113 2.85 10.08 -12.16
C LYS A 113 3.24 8.60 -11.93
N PRO A 114 3.51 8.16 -10.69
CA PRO A 114 3.85 6.77 -10.41
C PRO A 114 2.67 5.84 -10.75
N ARG A 115 2.97 4.58 -11.07
CA ARG A 115 1.96 3.53 -11.08
C ARG A 115 1.61 3.17 -9.64
N VAL A 116 0.31 3.17 -9.31
CA VAL A 116 -0.16 2.84 -7.97
C VAL A 116 -1.01 1.58 -8.03
N LEU A 117 -0.61 0.57 -7.25
CA LEU A 117 -1.43 -0.60 -6.93
C LEU A 117 -1.99 -0.40 -5.53
N PHE A 118 -3.30 -0.48 -5.39
CA PHE A 118 -4.01 -0.38 -4.12
C PHE A 118 -4.68 -1.72 -3.79
N SER A 119 -4.43 -2.26 -2.60
CA SER A 119 -5.16 -3.43 -2.12
C SER A 119 -6.54 -3.02 -1.65
N SER A 120 -7.56 -3.37 -2.41
CA SER A 120 -8.96 -3.16 -2.07
C SER A 120 -9.47 -4.26 -1.13
N SER A 121 -10.76 -4.33 -0.91
CA SER A 121 -11.43 -5.32 -0.07
C SER A 121 -12.52 -6.04 -0.84
N VAL A 122 -12.73 -7.32 -0.56
CA VAL A 122 -13.90 -8.06 -1.05
C VAL A 122 -15.21 -7.47 -0.55
N ALA A 123 -15.18 -6.66 0.52
CA ALA A 123 -16.36 -5.98 1.05
C ALA A 123 -16.98 -4.98 0.06
N VAL A 124 -16.24 -4.54 -0.96
CA VAL A 124 -16.80 -3.71 -2.04
C VAL A 124 -17.88 -4.41 -2.85
N TYR A 125 -17.93 -5.74 -2.77
CA TYR A 125 -18.98 -6.58 -3.36
C TYR A 125 -20.05 -6.96 -2.34
N GLY A 126 -20.28 -6.15 -1.30
CA GLY A 126 -21.20 -6.45 -0.20
C GLY A 126 -22.63 -6.81 -0.66
N PRO A 127 -23.47 -7.30 0.26
CA PRO A 127 -24.82 -7.73 -0.10
C PRO A 127 -25.67 -6.53 -0.52
N ASP A 128 -26.08 -6.52 -1.78
CA ASP A 128 -27.09 -5.62 -2.33
C ASP A 128 -28.25 -6.46 -2.85
N PRO A 129 -29.47 -6.37 -2.26
CA PRO A 129 -30.63 -7.09 -2.74
C PRO A 129 -31.01 -6.81 -4.17
N ALA A 130 -30.70 -5.61 -4.69
CA ALA A 130 -30.96 -5.22 -6.09
C ALA A 130 -29.94 -5.83 -7.07
N HIS A 131 -28.75 -6.18 -6.57
CA HIS A 131 -27.65 -6.72 -7.37
C HIS A 131 -27.04 -7.92 -6.64
N PRO A 132 -27.73 -9.11 -6.64
CA PRO A 132 -27.21 -10.29 -5.98
C PRO A 132 -25.86 -10.69 -6.57
N LEU A 133 -24.95 -11.14 -5.70
CA LEU A 133 -23.64 -11.59 -6.14
C LEU A 133 -23.77 -12.83 -7.04
N PRO A 134 -23.00 -12.89 -8.14
CA PRO A 134 -22.88 -14.11 -8.93
C PRO A 134 -22.07 -15.18 -8.16
N ASP A 135 -22.15 -16.44 -8.60
CA ASP A 135 -21.37 -17.55 -8.00
C ASP A 135 -19.85 -17.30 -8.10
N VAL A 136 -19.41 -16.55 -9.12
CA VAL A 136 -18.03 -16.16 -9.31
C VAL A 136 -17.96 -14.64 -9.52
N VAL A 137 -17.24 -13.97 -8.65
CA VAL A 137 -16.95 -12.53 -8.75
C VAL A 137 -15.83 -12.29 -9.78
N THR A 138 -16.06 -11.36 -10.70
CA THR A 138 -15.10 -10.93 -11.73
C THR A 138 -14.87 -9.43 -11.67
N ASP A 139 -13.95 -8.93 -12.50
CA ASP A 139 -13.67 -7.49 -12.58
C ASP A 139 -14.88 -6.66 -13.07
N ASP A 140 -15.83 -7.30 -13.77
CA ASP A 140 -17.07 -6.68 -14.25
C ASP A 140 -18.23 -6.79 -13.24
N THR A 141 -18.02 -7.44 -12.10
CA THR A 141 -19.04 -7.58 -11.07
C THR A 141 -19.36 -6.22 -10.45
N PHE A 142 -20.65 -5.91 -10.32
CA PHE A 142 -21.11 -4.66 -9.73
C PHE A 142 -20.62 -4.53 -8.27
N THR A 143 -20.05 -3.38 -7.95
CA THR A 143 -19.66 -3.05 -6.57
C THR A 143 -20.77 -2.28 -5.89
N THR A 144 -21.02 -2.56 -4.63
CA THR A 144 -21.98 -1.79 -3.82
C THR A 144 -21.41 -0.40 -3.48
N PRO A 145 -22.28 0.62 -3.44
CA PRO A 145 -21.88 1.98 -3.05
C PRO A 145 -21.40 2.07 -1.61
#